data_afe53ea77e6f0f0758ac2d9d1c9d227b
#
_entry.id   afe53ea77e6f0f0758ac2d9d1c9d227b
#
_cell.length_a   1.000
_cell.length_b   1.000
_cell.length_c   1.000
_cell.angle_alpha   90.00
_cell.angle_beta   90.00
_cell.angle_gamma   90.00
#
_symmetry.space_group_name_H-M   'P 1'
#
loop_
_entity.id
_entity.type
_entity.pdbx_description
1 polymer ?
#
loop_
_entity_poly.entity_id
_entity_poly.type
_entity_poly.pdbx_seq_one_letter_code
_entity_poly.pdbx_strand_id
1 'polypeptide(L)'
;MIGLFLGDTDFPKLVLKNLKKRKKKYFIIDLSKKNIFKNDSKAYRISIGQFGSILKLLTEKKCKKAIFAGKIDKPNLTKLKLDMTGIFYLPRIIKAYKKGDAAILKELIKILASEKIKVIKSNFFNPELSLTKGNYTKSKITNDDLTDIKKGENIFNKTNAFDHIQAIIVRENLIFKETSKGTKNLIKRMNKIKIKRGVLIKYPKKKQDMRVDLPTVGLDTLKDCKKVGLKGIVLKDKQNIFLEKNKCINFANKNKMFILVK
;
A
#
# COMPACT_ATOMS: atom_id res chain seq x y z
N MET A 1 20.70 11.58 6.44
CA MET A 1 20.56 10.39 5.59
C MET A 1 19.11 9.92 5.59
N ILE A 2 18.69 9.07 4.62
CA ILE A 2 17.33 8.52 4.52
C ILE A 2 17.38 7.03 4.86
N GLY A 3 16.62 6.60 5.85
CA GLY A 3 16.42 5.18 6.17
C GLY A 3 15.25 4.60 5.37
N LEU A 4 15.47 3.51 4.65
CA LEU A 4 14.47 2.83 3.84
C LEU A 4 14.07 1.54 4.52
N PHE A 5 12.84 1.43 5.00
CA PHE A 5 12.24 0.21 5.52
C PHE A 5 11.52 -0.48 4.37
N LEU A 6 12.15 -1.48 3.79
CA LEU A 6 11.68 -2.10 2.56
C LEU A 6 11.20 -3.54 2.79
N GLY A 7 9.94 -3.78 2.42
CA GLY A 7 9.33 -5.09 2.42
C GLY A 7 9.33 -5.74 1.03
N ASP A 8 8.45 -6.73 0.87
CA ASP A 8 8.21 -7.40 -0.41
C ASP A 8 7.45 -6.49 -1.40
N THR A 9 7.31 -6.94 -2.63
CA THR A 9 6.70 -6.29 -3.81
C THR A 9 7.67 -5.49 -4.68
N ASP A 10 7.21 -5.01 -5.82
CA ASP A 10 8.05 -4.24 -6.75
C ASP A 10 8.13 -2.74 -6.42
N PHE A 11 7.19 -2.24 -5.64
CA PHE A 11 7.19 -0.82 -5.25
C PHE A 11 8.48 -0.38 -4.52
N PRO A 12 9.02 -1.13 -3.52
CA PRO A 12 10.31 -0.84 -2.91
C PRO A 12 11.47 -0.70 -3.90
N LYS A 13 11.50 -1.56 -4.92
CA LYS A 13 12.56 -1.52 -5.96
C LYS A 13 12.49 -0.21 -6.75
N LEU A 14 11.28 0.28 -7.07
CA LEU A 14 11.07 1.56 -7.76
C LEU A 14 11.49 2.74 -6.88
N VAL A 15 11.14 2.72 -5.59
CA VAL A 15 11.58 3.74 -4.62
C VAL A 15 13.11 3.81 -4.59
N LEU A 16 13.77 2.65 -4.43
CA LEU A 16 15.22 2.56 -4.40
C LEU A 16 15.86 3.05 -5.71
N LYS A 17 15.35 2.62 -6.87
CA LYS A 17 15.83 3.04 -8.19
C LYS A 17 15.82 4.56 -8.32
N ASN A 18 14.73 5.22 -7.92
CA ASN A 18 14.62 6.67 -8.05
C ASN A 18 15.48 7.44 -7.03
N LEU A 19 15.66 6.93 -5.82
CA LEU A 19 16.63 7.50 -4.88
C LEU A 19 18.06 7.43 -5.42
N LYS A 20 18.44 6.29 -6.02
CA LYS A 20 19.74 6.13 -6.69
C LYS A 20 19.88 7.13 -7.85
N LYS A 21 18.89 7.21 -8.74
CA LYS A 21 18.88 8.20 -9.85
C LYS A 21 19.02 9.63 -9.37
N ARG A 22 18.41 9.98 -8.25
CA ARG A 22 18.48 11.33 -7.63
C ARG A 22 19.71 11.52 -6.74
N LYS A 23 20.66 10.58 -6.72
CA LYS A 23 21.90 10.61 -5.92
C LYS A 23 21.65 10.92 -4.43
N LYS A 24 20.54 10.45 -3.86
CA LYS A 24 20.21 10.67 -2.45
C LYS A 24 21.00 9.73 -1.56
N LYS A 25 21.51 10.22 -0.41
CA LYS A 25 22.18 9.39 0.60
C LYS A 25 21.13 8.58 1.36
N TYR A 26 21.21 7.24 1.28
CA TYR A 26 20.28 6.30 1.89
C TYR A 26 20.99 5.08 2.49
N PHE A 27 20.29 4.33 3.29
CA PHE A 27 20.57 2.94 3.65
C PHE A 27 19.25 2.17 3.74
N ILE A 28 19.31 0.86 3.69
CA ILE A 28 18.15 -0.03 3.64
C ILE A 28 18.10 -0.87 4.90
N ILE A 29 16.94 -0.94 5.54
CA ILE A 29 16.57 -1.97 6.49
C ILE A 29 15.69 -2.94 5.71
N ASP A 30 16.27 -4.08 5.32
CA ASP A 30 15.57 -5.09 4.52
C ASP A 30 14.67 -5.94 5.42
N LEU A 31 13.37 -5.72 5.28
CA LEU A 31 12.31 -6.44 5.97
C LEU A 31 11.59 -7.44 5.05
N SER A 32 12.08 -7.64 3.83
CA SER A 32 11.51 -8.59 2.89
C SER A 32 11.76 -10.04 3.32
N LYS A 33 10.82 -10.95 3.02
CA LYS A 33 10.98 -12.37 3.33
C LYS A 33 12.20 -13.00 2.68
N LYS A 34 12.42 -12.66 1.41
CA LYS A 34 13.43 -13.28 0.55
C LYS A 34 14.78 -12.53 0.54
N ASN A 35 14.97 -11.55 1.44
CA ASN A 35 16.20 -10.74 1.46
C ASN A 35 16.54 -10.18 0.08
N ILE A 36 15.55 -9.54 -0.56
CA ILE A 36 15.65 -9.12 -1.97
C ILE A 36 16.64 -7.97 -2.21
N PHE A 37 17.12 -7.32 -1.15
CA PHE A 37 18.08 -6.22 -1.22
C PHE A 37 19.51 -6.64 -0.81
N LYS A 38 19.80 -7.94 -0.64
CA LYS A 38 21.09 -8.48 -0.18
C LYS A 38 22.30 -8.01 -1.00
N ASN A 39 22.11 -7.69 -2.27
CA ASN A 39 23.17 -7.25 -3.18
C ASN A 39 23.44 -5.73 -3.14
N ASP A 40 22.69 -4.96 -2.33
CA ASP A 40 22.99 -3.55 -2.12
C ASP A 40 23.88 -3.41 -0.88
N SER A 41 25.11 -2.89 -1.04
CA SER A 41 26.10 -2.74 0.04
C SER A 41 25.62 -1.86 1.21
N LYS A 42 24.50 -1.14 1.03
CA LYS A 42 23.86 -0.30 2.04
C LYS A 42 22.65 -0.97 2.69
N ALA A 43 22.44 -2.27 2.43
CA ALA A 43 21.34 -3.02 3.00
C ALA A 43 21.75 -3.74 4.29
N TYR A 44 20.92 -3.61 5.31
CA TYR A 44 21.08 -4.24 6.61
C TYR A 44 19.88 -5.15 6.86
N ARG A 45 20.15 -6.41 7.14
CA ARG A 45 19.13 -7.39 7.51
C ARG A 45 19.00 -7.41 9.02
N ILE A 46 17.95 -6.79 9.56
CA ILE A 46 17.67 -6.72 10.99
C ILE A 46 16.26 -7.24 11.23
N SER A 47 16.08 -8.12 12.22
CA SER A 47 14.76 -8.59 12.60
C SER A 47 13.92 -7.44 13.16
N ILE A 48 12.65 -7.39 12.79
CA ILE A 48 11.73 -6.35 13.27
C ILE A 48 11.58 -6.34 14.82
N GLY A 49 11.90 -7.44 15.48
CA GLY A 49 11.92 -7.54 16.94
C GLY A 49 13.19 -6.94 17.59
N GLN A 50 14.27 -6.80 16.83
CA GLN A 50 15.52 -6.19 17.28
C GLN A 50 15.47 -4.67 17.08
N PHE A 51 14.51 -4.05 17.77
CA PHE A 51 14.20 -2.64 17.55
C PHE A 51 15.31 -1.69 18.02
N GLY A 52 16.03 -2.08 19.07
CA GLY A 52 17.22 -1.35 19.54
C GLY A 52 18.34 -1.35 18.50
N SER A 53 18.58 -2.48 17.85
CA SER A 53 19.54 -2.57 16.74
C SER A 53 19.14 -1.67 15.57
N ILE A 54 17.82 -1.58 15.28
CA ILE A 54 17.31 -0.66 14.27
C ILE A 54 17.56 0.79 14.68
N LEU A 55 17.23 1.18 15.92
CA LEU A 55 17.45 2.56 16.42
C LEU A 55 18.94 2.92 16.46
N LYS A 56 19.79 2.00 16.89
CA LYS A 56 21.24 2.17 16.88
C LYS A 56 21.74 2.48 15.46
N LEU A 57 21.34 1.66 14.47
CA LEU A 57 21.70 1.88 13.06
C LEU A 57 21.19 3.24 12.56
N LEU A 58 19.96 3.64 12.89
CA LEU A 58 19.41 4.93 12.51
C LEU A 58 20.24 6.09 13.06
N THR A 59 20.68 6.00 14.30
CA THR A 59 21.53 7.00 14.97
C THR A 59 22.92 7.06 14.35
N GLU A 60 23.61 5.92 14.20
CA GLU A 60 24.95 5.82 13.58
C GLU A 60 24.96 6.39 12.16
N LYS A 61 23.89 6.12 11.38
CA LYS A 61 23.73 6.67 10.02
C LYS A 61 23.23 8.12 9.99
N LYS A 62 23.07 8.78 11.14
CA LYS A 62 22.52 10.13 11.25
C LYS A 62 21.24 10.28 10.43
N CYS A 63 20.33 9.34 10.62
CA CYS A 63 19.05 9.27 9.90
C CYS A 63 18.12 10.38 10.38
N LYS A 64 17.63 11.20 9.44
CA LYS A 64 16.64 12.26 9.75
C LYS A 64 15.28 12.01 9.11
N LYS A 65 15.22 11.13 8.10
CA LYS A 65 13.99 10.82 7.36
C LYS A 65 13.88 9.32 7.14
N ALA A 66 12.68 8.77 7.32
CA ALA A 66 12.39 7.37 7.05
C ALA A 66 11.31 7.23 5.98
N ILE A 67 11.44 6.20 5.14
CA ILE A 67 10.44 5.80 4.14
C ILE A 67 10.12 4.34 4.37
N PHE A 68 8.82 4.02 4.41
CA PHE A 68 8.30 2.67 4.42
C PHE A 68 7.74 2.35 3.04
N ALA A 69 8.16 1.23 2.45
CA ALA A 69 7.65 0.80 1.15
C ALA A 69 7.58 -0.73 1.06
N GLY A 70 6.52 -1.21 0.40
CA GLY A 70 6.27 -2.62 0.21
C GLY A 70 5.48 -3.27 1.33
N LYS A 71 5.13 -4.54 1.11
CA LYS A 71 4.38 -5.34 2.07
C LYS A 71 5.35 -5.95 3.08
N ILE A 72 5.05 -5.77 4.34
CA ILE A 72 5.71 -6.47 5.45
C ILE A 72 4.65 -7.35 6.07
N ASP A 73 4.90 -8.66 6.12
CA ASP A 73 3.95 -9.56 6.77
C ASP A 73 3.97 -9.34 8.28
N LYS A 74 2.81 -9.52 8.90
CA LYS A 74 2.70 -9.51 10.36
C LYS A 74 3.66 -10.54 10.96
N PRO A 75 4.58 -10.10 11.82
CA PRO A 75 5.45 -11.03 12.49
C PRO A 75 4.65 -11.92 13.47
N ASN A 76 5.07 -13.16 13.60
CA ASN A 76 4.60 -13.99 14.71
C ASN A 76 5.29 -13.51 16.00
N LEU A 77 4.52 -12.86 16.88
CA LEU A 77 5.05 -12.25 18.10
C LEU A 77 5.77 -13.26 19.03
N THR A 78 5.33 -14.52 19.03
CA THR A 78 5.95 -15.58 19.87
C THR A 78 7.30 -16.07 19.33
N LYS A 79 7.60 -15.80 18.06
CA LYS A 79 8.85 -16.20 17.38
C LYS A 79 9.81 -15.03 17.15
N LEU A 80 9.47 -13.83 17.65
CA LEU A 80 10.31 -12.66 17.46
C LEU A 80 11.56 -12.76 18.37
N LYS A 81 12.73 -12.62 17.75
CA LYS A 81 13.97 -12.35 18.49
C LYS A 81 13.93 -10.88 18.92
N LEU A 82 13.74 -10.65 20.22
CA LEU A 82 13.66 -9.31 20.80
C LEU A 82 15.02 -8.93 21.39
N ASP A 83 15.41 -7.66 21.24
CA ASP A 83 16.43 -7.02 22.08
C ASP A 83 15.76 -6.24 23.24
N MET A 84 16.54 -5.68 24.16
CA MET A 84 16.03 -4.95 25.33
C MET A 84 15.07 -3.82 24.95
N THR A 85 15.38 -3.07 23.91
CA THR A 85 14.51 -2.01 23.39
C THR A 85 13.24 -2.58 22.77
N GLY A 86 13.34 -3.71 22.06
CA GLY A 86 12.20 -4.45 21.55
C GLY A 86 11.26 -4.90 22.66
N ILE A 87 11.79 -5.41 23.78
CA ILE A 87 11.02 -5.77 24.98
C ILE A 87 10.31 -4.53 25.56
N PHE A 88 11.00 -3.41 25.68
CA PHE A 88 10.43 -2.16 26.19
C PHE A 88 9.23 -1.68 25.36
N TYR A 89 9.31 -1.74 24.04
CA TYR A 89 8.22 -1.31 23.16
C TYR A 89 7.15 -2.39 22.93
N LEU A 90 7.40 -3.65 23.32
CA LEU A 90 6.51 -4.78 23.05
C LEU A 90 5.07 -4.56 23.52
N PRO A 91 4.78 -4.05 24.74
CA PRO A 91 3.40 -3.82 25.18
C PRO A 91 2.62 -2.85 24.27
N ARG A 92 3.29 -1.79 23.80
CA ARG A 92 2.70 -0.80 22.87
C ARG A 92 2.42 -1.44 21.51
N ILE A 93 3.35 -2.27 21.02
CA ILE A 93 3.19 -2.99 19.75
C ILE A 93 2.09 -4.06 19.85
N ILE A 94 1.98 -4.80 20.96
CA ILE A 94 0.89 -5.77 21.16
C ILE A 94 -0.48 -5.06 21.16
N LYS A 95 -0.60 -3.92 21.85
CA LYS A 95 -1.83 -3.12 21.86
C LYS A 95 -2.21 -2.64 20.46
N ALA A 96 -1.21 -2.24 19.66
CA ALA A 96 -1.41 -1.84 18.26
C ALA A 96 -1.73 -3.04 17.36
N TYR A 97 -1.07 -4.19 17.57
CA TYR A 97 -1.27 -5.43 16.83
C TYR A 97 -2.74 -5.92 16.89
N LYS A 98 -3.35 -5.88 18.09
CA LYS A 98 -4.76 -6.21 18.29
C LYS A 98 -5.71 -5.31 17.47
N LYS A 99 -5.30 -4.06 17.18
CA LYS A 99 -6.09 -3.08 16.40
C LYS A 99 -5.85 -3.16 14.89
N GLY A 100 -4.87 -3.94 14.43
CA GLY A 100 -4.57 -4.17 13.01
C GLY A 100 -3.34 -3.42 12.47
N ASP A 101 -3.00 -3.66 11.19
CA ASP A 101 -1.74 -3.22 10.56
C ASP A 101 -1.56 -1.70 10.58
N ALA A 102 -2.62 -0.94 10.32
CA ALA A 102 -2.57 0.51 10.34
C ALA A 102 -2.20 1.07 11.73
N ALA A 103 -2.62 0.39 12.80
CA ALA A 103 -2.29 0.79 14.16
C ALA A 103 -0.82 0.51 14.49
N ILE A 104 -0.28 -0.62 14.01
CA ILE A 104 1.15 -0.96 14.16
C ILE A 104 2.01 0.09 13.45
N LEU A 105 1.70 0.41 12.20
CA LEU A 105 2.42 1.43 11.43
C LEU A 105 2.37 2.80 12.13
N LYS A 106 1.20 3.18 12.64
CA LYS A 106 1.05 4.44 13.39
C LYS A 106 1.89 4.48 14.65
N GLU A 107 2.00 3.34 15.36
CA GLU A 107 2.83 3.25 16.56
C GLU A 107 4.33 3.32 16.22
N LEU A 108 4.77 2.63 15.17
CA LEU A 108 6.15 2.73 14.68
C LEU A 108 6.51 4.17 14.27
N ILE A 109 5.59 4.89 13.61
CA ILE A 109 5.78 6.30 13.26
C ILE A 109 5.97 7.16 14.51
N LYS A 110 5.19 6.92 15.58
CA LYS A 110 5.34 7.64 16.85
C LYS A 110 6.69 7.39 17.50
N ILE A 111 7.13 6.12 17.52
CA ILE A 111 8.44 5.76 18.09
C ILE A 111 9.57 6.41 17.28
N LEU A 112 9.51 6.40 15.95
CA LEU A 112 10.51 7.10 15.13
C LEU A 112 10.48 8.63 15.33
N ALA A 113 9.30 9.20 15.56
CA ALA A 113 9.16 10.63 15.85
C ALA A 113 9.78 11.03 17.20
N SER A 114 9.68 10.17 18.25
CA SER A 114 10.38 10.39 19.53
C SER A 114 11.92 10.37 19.36
N GLU A 115 12.40 9.62 18.37
CA GLU A 115 13.82 9.59 17.97
C GLU A 115 14.18 10.72 16.96
N LYS A 116 13.34 11.75 16.83
CA LYS A 116 13.53 12.88 15.92
C LYS A 116 13.65 12.49 14.44
N ILE A 117 13.11 11.33 14.03
CA ILE A 117 13.11 10.82 12.66
C ILE A 117 11.76 11.07 12.03
N LYS A 118 11.72 11.90 10.98
CA LYS A 118 10.51 12.24 10.25
C LYS A 118 10.17 11.15 9.22
N VAL A 119 9.05 10.47 9.38
CA VAL A 119 8.53 9.58 8.35
C VAL A 119 7.91 10.41 7.24
N ILE A 120 8.36 10.21 6.01
CA ILE A 120 7.89 10.91 4.81
C ILE A 120 7.13 9.95 3.89
N LYS A 121 6.33 10.49 2.97
CA LYS A 121 5.50 9.71 2.05
C LYS A 121 6.35 8.70 1.27
N SER A 122 5.86 7.48 1.12
CA SER A 122 6.54 6.40 0.41
C SER A 122 6.82 6.74 -1.06
N ASN A 123 5.99 7.58 -1.68
CA ASN A 123 6.16 8.08 -3.04
C ASN A 123 6.78 9.49 -3.12
N PHE A 124 7.38 10.00 -2.05
CA PHE A 124 7.95 11.36 -2.02
C PHE A 124 8.97 11.61 -3.15
N PHE A 125 9.78 10.62 -3.49
CA PHE A 125 10.72 10.68 -4.60
C PHE A 125 10.16 10.11 -5.92
N ASN A 126 8.89 9.72 -5.92
CA ASN A 126 8.18 9.09 -7.03
C ASN A 126 6.77 9.68 -7.17
N PRO A 127 6.61 11.01 -7.27
CA PRO A 127 5.28 11.63 -7.33
C PRO A 127 4.49 11.14 -8.55
N GLU A 128 5.18 10.74 -9.63
CA GLU A 128 4.62 10.19 -10.85
C GLU A 128 3.90 8.84 -10.64
N LEU A 129 4.16 8.15 -9.53
CA LEU A 129 3.44 6.92 -9.15
C LEU A 129 2.05 7.19 -8.58
N SER A 130 1.67 8.42 -8.32
CA SER A 130 0.31 8.77 -7.94
C SER A 130 -0.42 9.39 -9.11
N LEU A 131 -1.55 8.81 -9.47
CA LEU A 131 -2.42 9.38 -10.49
C LEU A 131 -3.22 10.55 -9.90
N THR A 132 -3.40 11.58 -10.72
CA THR A 132 -4.25 12.74 -10.45
C THR A 132 -5.64 12.56 -11.05
N LYS A 133 -6.59 13.44 -10.70
CA LYS A 133 -7.96 13.41 -11.20
C LYS A 133 -8.01 13.34 -12.74
N GLY A 134 -8.84 12.43 -13.27
CA GLY A 134 -9.04 12.25 -14.70
C GLY A 134 -9.35 10.81 -15.11
N ASN A 135 -9.75 10.62 -16.34
CA ASN A 135 -9.86 9.30 -16.97
C ASN A 135 -8.58 9.04 -17.80
N TYR A 136 -7.91 7.95 -17.52
CA TYR A 136 -6.61 7.59 -18.11
C TYR A 136 -6.73 6.67 -19.33
N THR A 137 -7.94 6.30 -19.72
CA THR A 137 -8.20 5.34 -20.79
C THR A 137 -9.19 5.88 -21.82
N LYS A 138 -9.20 5.24 -23.00
CA LYS A 138 -10.13 5.56 -24.09
C LYS A 138 -11.56 5.03 -23.83
N SER A 139 -11.74 4.13 -22.90
CA SER A 139 -13.03 3.50 -22.62
C SER A 139 -14.01 4.52 -22.04
N LYS A 140 -15.20 4.59 -22.62
CA LYS A 140 -16.30 5.41 -22.11
C LYS A 140 -16.82 4.83 -20.80
N ILE A 141 -17.15 5.69 -19.87
CA ILE A 141 -17.80 5.37 -18.61
C ILE A 141 -19.29 5.58 -18.81
N THR A 142 -20.09 4.55 -18.63
CA THR A 142 -21.54 4.62 -18.84
C THR A 142 -22.26 5.18 -17.62
N ASN A 143 -23.53 5.55 -17.76
CA ASN A 143 -24.36 5.99 -16.62
C ASN A 143 -24.50 4.91 -15.55
N ASP A 144 -24.58 3.64 -15.94
CA ASP A 144 -24.59 2.53 -15.00
C ASP A 144 -23.29 2.42 -14.21
N ASP A 145 -22.12 2.59 -14.90
CA ASP A 145 -20.82 2.62 -14.22
C ASP A 145 -20.74 3.78 -13.22
N LEU A 146 -21.25 4.97 -13.59
CA LEU A 146 -21.32 6.14 -12.70
C LEU A 146 -22.22 5.89 -11.49
N THR A 147 -23.33 5.19 -11.68
CA THR A 147 -24.24 4.79 -10.61
C THR A 147 -23.56 3.82 -9.65
N ASP A 148 -22.89 2.78 -10.17
CA ASP A 148 -22.12 1.83 -9.37
C ASP A 148 -20.97 2.54 -8.60
N ILE A 149 -20.27 3.48 -9.25
CA ILE A 149 -19.23 4.29 -8.61
C ILE A 149 -19.80 5.09 -7.45
N LYS A 150 -20.90 5.82 -7.66
CA LYS A 150 -21.56 6.64 -6.63
C LYS A 150 -21.98 5.80 -5.41
N LYS A 151 -22.53 4.60 -5.66
CA LYS A 151 -22.89 3.67 -4.60
C LYS A 151 -21.69 3.24 -3.76
N GLY A 152 -20.59 2.85 -4.41
CA GLY A 152 -19.38 2.46 -3.73
C GLY A 152 -18.76 3.61 -2.94
N GLU A 153 -18.73 4.83 -3.49
CA GLU A 153 -18.26 6.04 -2.79
C GLU A 153 -19.09 6.32 -1.53
N ASN A 154 -20.42 6.19 -1.63
CA ASN A 154 -21.32 6.36 -0.49
C ASN A 154 -20.99 5.37 0.65
N ILE A 155 -20.60 4.15 0.32
CA ILE A 155 -20.15 3.18 1.33
C ILE A 155 -18.87 3.64 2.00
N PHE A 156 -17.86 4.11 1.24
CA PHE A 156 -16.63 4.66 1.84
C PHE A 156 -16.91 5.85 2.76
N ASN A 157 -17.86 6.72 2.39
CA ASN A 157 -18.25 7.86 3.20
C ASN A 157 -18.94 7.46 4.52
N LYS A 158 -19.68 6.34 4.50
CA LYS A 158 -20.39 5.78 5.68
C LYS A 158 -19.52 4.84 6.51
N THR A 159 -18.32 4.42 6.04
CA THR A 159 -17.45 3.53 6.81
C THR A 159 -16.98 4.19 8.08
N ASN A 160 -16.99 3.43 9.18
CA ASN A 160 -16.45 3.87 10.46
C ASN A 160 -14.91 3.77 10.48
N ALA A 161 -14.34 4.39 11.50
CA ALA A 161 -12.91 4.42 11.70
C ALA A 161 -12.23 3.03 11.83
N PHE A 162 -13.01 2.00 12.14
CA PHE A 162 -12.54 0.64 12.36
C PHE A 162 -12.64 -0.24 11.11
N ASP A 163 -13.25 0.28 10.04
CA ASP A 163 -13.43 -0.50 8.83
C ASP A 163 -12.09 -0.72 8.13
N HIS A 164 -11.77 -1.99 7.92
CA HIS A 164 -10.57 -2.40 7.20
C HIS A 164 -10.73 -2.27 5.67
N ILE A 165 -11.81 -1.64 5.21
CA ILE A 165 -12.20 -1.59 3.81
C ILE A 165 -11.34 -0.58 3.06
N GLN A 166 -10.55 -1.06 2.12
CA GLN A 166 -9.78 -0.26 1.17
C GLN A 166 -10.25 -0.49 -0.27
N ALA A 167 -11.00 -1.57 -0.51
CA ALA A 167 -11.54 -1.91 -1.81
C ALA A 167 -13.00 -2.36 -1.70
N ILE A 168 -13.80 -1.91 -2.67
CA ILE A 168 -15.21 -2.28 -2.84
C ILE A 168 -15.41 -2.62 -4.32
N ILE A 169 -16.15 -3.70 -4.60
CA ILE A 169 -16.66 -3.98 -5.94
C ILE A 169 -18.15 -3.75 -5.91
N VAL A 170 -18.64 -2.97 -6.88
CA VAL A 170 -20.06 -2.76 -7.12
C VAL A 170 -20.43 -3.37 -8.48
N ARG A 171 -21.48 -4.19 -8.51
CA ARG A 171 -22.02 -4.84 -9.70
C ARG A 171 -23.55 -4.79 -9.68
N GLU A 172 -24.16 -4.01 -10.55
CA GLU A 172 -25.62 -3.92 -10.67
C GLU A 172 -26.31 -3.80 -9.29
N ASN A 173 -25.89 -2.84 -8.49
CA ASN A 173 -26.39 -2.59 -7.13
C ASN A 173 -25.86 -3.56 -6.05
N LEU A 174 -25.26 -4.69 -6.38
CA LEU A 174 -24.63 -5.57 -5.41
C LEU A 174 -23.28 -5.04 -4.98
N ILE A 175 -23.07 -4.98 -3.68
CA ILE A 175 -21.87 -4.39 -3.07
C ILE A 175 -21.07 -5.49 -2.37
N PHE A 176 -19.80 -5.62 -2.78
CA PHE A 176 -18.85 -6.56 -2.20
C PHE A 176 -17.70 -5.81 -1.58
N LYS A 177 -17.52 -6.00 -0.27
CA LYS A 177 -16.50 -5.30 0.51
C LYS A 177 -15.27 -6.19 0.71
N GLU A 178 -14.10 -5.54 0.74
CA GLU A 178 -12.86 -6.17 1.14
C GLU A 178 -12.92 -6.64 2.59
N THR A 179 -12.22 -7.74 2.88
CA THR A 179 -12.00 -8.27 4.22
C THR A 179 -10.52 -8.19 4.57
N SER A 180 -10.13 -8.66 5.75
CA SER A 180 -8.70 -8.78 6.15
C SER A 180 -7.84 -9.59 5.16
N LYS A 181 -8.48 -10.38 4.25
CA LYS A 181 -7.79 -11.16 3.20
C LYS A 181 -7.36 -10.32 1.99
N GLY A 182 -7.72 -9.03 1.94
CA GLY A 182 -7.25 -8.05 0.98
C GLY A 182 -7.95 -8.05 -0.39
N THR A 183 -7.61 -7.06 -1.22
CA THR A 183 -8.23 -6.80 -2.54
C THR A 183 -8.17 -7.99 -3.48
N LYS A 184 -7.05 -8.73 -3.51
CA LYS A 184 -6.92 -9.91 -4.38
C LYS A 184 -7.96 -11.00 -4.05
N ASN A 185 -8.23 -11.21 -2.77
CA ASN A 185 -9.26 -12.14 -2.34
C ASN A 185 -10.66 -11.64 -2.70
N LEU A 186 -10.93 -10.35 -2.52
CA LEU A 186 -12.19 -9.72 -2.95
C LEU A 186 -12.45 -9.99 -4.44
N ILE A 187 -11.47 -9.70 -5.31
CA ILE A 187 -11.61 -9.93 -6.76
C ILE A 187 -11.82 -11.42 -7.05
N LYS A 188 -11.05 -12.33 -6.41
CA LYS A 188 -11.20 -13.79 -6.62
C LYS A 188 -12.59 -14.30 -6.28
N ARG A 189 -13.23 -13.76 -5.25
CA ARG A 189 -14.62 -14.12 -4.88
C ARG A 189 -15.61 -13.82 -5.99
N MET A 190 -15.32 -12.86 -6.86
CA MET A 190 -16.20 -12.49 -7.98
C MET A 190 -16.30 -13.57 -9.07
N ASN A 191 -15.41 -14.56 -9.10
CA ASN A 191 -15.53 -15.69 -10.03
C ASN A 191 -16.84 -16.50 -9.82
N LYS A 192 -17.37 -16.50 -8.61
CA LYS A 192 -18.60 -17.18 -8.25
C LYS A 192 -19.87 -16.40 -8.62
N ILE A 193 -19.73 -15.17 -9.08
CA ILE A 193 -20.84 -14.27 -9.42
C ILE A 193 -21.06 -14.30 -10.93
N LYS A 194 -22.27 -14.63 -11.38
CA LYS A 194 -22.64 -14.73 -12.81
C LYS A 194 -22.52 -13.38 -13.54
N ILE A 195 -22.84 -12.27 -12.86
CA ILE A 195 -22.78 -10.92 -13.43
C ILE A 195 -21.33 -10.57 -13.83
N LYS A 196 -21.12 -10.26 -15.10
CA LYS A 196 -19.79 -9.97 -15.67
C LYS A 196 -19.55 -8.49 -15.95
N ARG A 197 -20.05 -7.59 -15.10
CA ARG A 197 -19.84 -6.14 -15.17
C ARG A 197 -19.58 -5.59 -13.76
N GLY A 198 -19.38 -4.30 -13.65
CA GLY A 198 -19.16 -3.62 -12.38
C GLY A 198 -17.78 -3.01 -12.27
N VAL A 199 -17.53 -2.32 -11.19
CA VAL A 199 -16.33 -1.50 -10.97
C VAL A 199 -15.63 -1.86 -9.67
N LEU A 200 -14.30 -1.82 -9.68
CA LEU A 200 -13.48 -1.86 -8.46
C LEU A 200 -13.19 -0.44 -8.02
N ILE A 201 -13.61 -0.07 -6.82
CA ILE A 201 -13.28 1.21 -6.21
C ILE A 201 -12.24 0.96 -5.13
N LYS A 202 -11.08 1.60 -5.22
CA LYS A 202 -9.99 1.41 -4.27
C LYS A 202 -9.52 2.75 -3.71
N TYR A 203 -9.97 3.04 -2.50
CA TYR A 203 -9.71 4.28 -1.77
C TYR A 203 -8.93 4.01 -0.48
N PRO A 204 -8.22 5.00 0.06
CA PRO A 204 -7.60 4.86 1.37
C PRO A 204 -8.66 4.62 2.46
N LYS A 205 -8.28 3.87 3.48
CA LYS A 205 -9.11 3.75 4.70
C LYS A 205 -9.17 5.09 5.42
N LYS A 206 -10.28 5.40 6.09
CA LYS A 206 -10.51 6.72 6.73
C LYS A 206 -9.41 7.18 7.68
N LYS A 207 -8.79 6.27 8.44
CA LYS A 207 -7.70 6.57 9.39
C LYS A 207 -6.32 6.07 8.94
N GLN A 208 -6.16 5.82 7.64
CA GLN A 208 -4.89 5.36 7.09
C GLN A 208 -3.84 6.47 7.12
N ASP A 209 -2.64 6.13 7.55
CA ASP A 209 -1.53 7.08 7.44
C ASP A 209 -0.98 7.07 6.01
N MET A 210 -1.32 8.13 5.28
CA MET A 210 -0.98 8.30 3.88
C MET A 210 0.53 8.43 3.60
N ARG A 211 1.36 8.47 4.64
CA ARG A 211 2.82 8.48 4.51
C ARG A 211 3.36 7.09 4.22
N VAL A 212 2.73 6.06 4.76
CA VAL A 212 3.26 4.69 4.79
C VAL A 212 2.39 3.66 4.10
N ASP A 213 1.08 3.92 3.98
CA ASP A 213 0.13 2.96 3.44
C ASP A 213 -0.82 3.65 2.45
N LEU A 214 -0.53 3.49 1.16
CA LEU A 214 -1.35 3.99 0.05
C LEU A 214 -1.95 2.82 -0.73
N PRO A 215 -3.22 2.92 -1.17
CA PRO A 215 -3.80 1.96 -2.08
C PRO A 215 -2.93 1.76 -3.31
N THR A 216 -2.40 0.56 -3.48
CA THR A 216 -1.52 0.24 -4.61
C THR A 216 -2.28 -0.57 -5.65
N VAL A 217 -2.12 -0.17 -6.92
CA VAL A 217 -2.65 -0.84 -8.10
C VAL A 217 -1.54 -1.01 -9.12
N GLY A 218 -1.52 -2.14 -9.81
CA GLY A 218 -0.61 -2.43 -10.89
C GLY A 218 -1.27 -3.34 -11.94
N LEU A 219 -0.49 -3.79 -12.90
CA LEU A 219 -0.98 -4.58 -14.02
C LEU A 219 -1.69 -5.87 -13.57
N ASP A 220 -1.20 -6.53 -12.54
CA ASP A 220 -1.84 -7.75 -12.02
C ASP A 220 -3.24 -7.49 -11.48
N THR A 221 -3.44 -6.35 -10.81
CA THR A 221 -4.80 -5.96 -10.35
C THR A 221 -5.75 -5.81 -11.53
N LEU A 222 -5.31 -5.16 -12.62
CA LEU A 222 -6.13 -4.99 -13.83
C LEU A 222 -6.43 -6.34 -14.51
N LYS A 223 -5.43 -7.22 -14.60
CA LYS A 223 -5.62 -8.58 -15.13
C LYS A 223 -6.64 -9.37 -14.32
N ASP A 224 -6.54 -9.32 -12.99
CA ASP A 224 -7.49 -9.98 -12.10
C ASP A 224 -8.91 -9.38 -12.25
N CYS A 225 -9.03 -8.06 -12.35
CA CYS A 225 -10.31 -7.38 -12.63
C CYS A 225 -10.92 -7.84 -13.97
N LYS A 226 -10.10 -7.92 -15.03
CA LYS A 226 -10.56 -8.38 -16.35
C LYS A 226 -11.05 -9.82 -16.31
N LYS A 227 -10.32 -10.73 -15.65
CA LYS A 227 -10.72 -12.16 -15.51
C LYS A 227 -12.11 -12.31 -14.92
N VAL A 228 -12.49 -11.48 -13.98
CA VAL A 228 -13.81 -11.51 -13.35
C VAL A 228 -14.83 -10.59 -14.03
N GLY A 229 -14.49 -9.98 -15.15
CA GLY A 229 -15.40 -9.19 -16.00
C GLY A 229 -15.69 -7.77 -15.50
N LEU A 230 -14.84 -7.17 -14.64
CA LEU A 230 -15.00 -5.79 -14.24
C LEU A 230 -14.70 -4.83 -15.41
N LYS A 231 -15.48 -3.77 -15.52
CA LYS A 231 -15.39 -2.74 -16.55
C LYS A 231 -14.30 -1.70 -16.29
N GLY A 232 -13.89 -1.53 -15.02
CA GLY A 232 -12.87 -0.55 -14.69
C GLY A 232 -12.51 -0.49 -13.22
N ILE A 233 -11.60 0.43 -12.94
CA ILE A 233 -11.16 0.75 -11.59
C ILE A 233 -11.29 2.23 -11.30
N VAL A 234 -11.58 2.58 -10.06
CA VAL A 234 -11.70 3.96 -9.57
C VAL A 234 -10.73 4.14 -8.41
N LEU A 235 -9.94 5.20 -8.47
CA LEU A 235 -8.93 5.57 -7.47
C LEU A 235 -9.20 6.97 -6.92
N LYS A 236 -8.63 7.29 -5.75
CA LYS A 236 -8.69 8.63 -5.15
C LYS A 236 -7.53 9.50 -5.65
N ASP A 237 -7.82 10.77 -5.97
CA ASP A 237 -6.83 11.77 -6.44
C ASP A 237 -5.62 11.83 -5.52
N LYS A 238 -4.42 11.70 -6.07
CA LYS A 238 -3.12 11.76 -5.37
C LYS A 238 -2.97 10.86 -4.13
N GLN A 239 -3.95 9.98 -3.90
CA GLN A 239 -4.00 9.08 -2.74
C GLN A 239 -3.91 7.61 -3.18
N ASN A 240 -3.05 7.33 -4.13
CA ASN A 240 -2.83 6.01 -4.71
C ASN A 240 -1.37 5.81 -5.09
N ILE A 241 -0.95 4.56 -5.23
CA ILE A 241 0.29 4.15 -5.89
C ILE A 241 -0.11 3.35 -7.13
N PHE A 242 0.28 3.83 -8.28
CA PHE A 242 -0.05 3.23 -9.56
C PHE A 242 1.24 2.76 -10.26
N LEU A 243 1.45 1.45 -10.26
CA LEU A 243 2.65 0.83 -10.81
C LEU A 243 2.48 0.57 -12.30
N GLU A 244 3.58 0.64 -13.06
CA GLU A 244 3.63 0.35 -14.49
C GLU A 244 2.57 1.08 -15.31
N LYS A 245 2.41 2.39 -15.07
CA LYS A 245 1.33 3.23 -15.63
C LYS A 245 1.04 2.95 -17.10
N ASN A 246 2.06 3.01 -17.97
CA ASN A 246 1.86 2.83 -19.42
C ASN A 246 1.37 1.41 -19.77
N LYS A 247 1.93 0.37 -19.12
CA LYS A 247 1.46 -1.01 -19.32
C LYS A 247 0.02 -1.18 -18.88
N CYS A 248 -0.35 -0.58 -17.74
CA CYS A 248 -1.71 -0.61 -17.22
C CYS A 248 -2.71 0.07 -18.15
N ILE A 249 -2.37 1.27 -18.66
CA ILE A 249 -3.24 2.03 -19.59
C ILE A 249 -3.40 1.26 -20.91
N ASN A 250 -2.31 0.74 -21.47
CA ASN A 250 -2.36 -0.06 -22.70
C ASN A 250 -3.19 -1.33 -22.53
N PHE A 251 -3.00 -2.05 -21.42
CA PHE A 251 -3.81 -3.22 -21.10
C PHE A 251 -5.29 -2.87 -20.94
N ALA A 252 -5.61 -1.81 -20.22
CA ALA A 252 -6.97 -1.36 -20.01
C ALA A 252 -7.65 -0.96 -21.33
N ASN A 253 -6.98 -0.19 -22.19
CA ASN A 253 -7.49 0.19 -23.52
C ASN A 253 -7.76 -1.05 -24.40
N LYS A 254 -6.80 -1.99 -24.47
CA LYS A 254 -6.97 -3.24 -25.23
C LYS A 254 -8.15 -4.08 -24.75
N ASN A 255 -8.47 -4.01 -23.46
CA ASN A 255 -9.52 -4.80 -22.84
C ASN A 255 -10.81 -4.01 -22.59
N LYS A 256 -10.96 -2.81 -23.16
CA LYS A 256 -12.12 -1.93 -23.00
C LYS A 256 -12.46 -1.67 -21.52
N MET A 257 -11.43 -1.49 -20.70
CA MET A 257 -11.55 -1.14 -19.28
C MET A 257 -11.25 0.34 -19.09
N PHE A 258 -11.89 0.97 -18.11
CA PHE A 258 -11.54 2.34 -17.73
C PHE A 258 -10.67 2.38 -16.45
N ILE A 259 -9.86 3.44 -16.34
CA ILE A 259 -9.09 3.81 -15.15
C ILE A 259 -9.47 5.25 -14.82
N LEU A 260 -10.31 5.42 -13.82
CA LEU A 260 -10.82 6.71 -13.38
C LEU A 260 -10.20 7.13 -12.06
N VAL A 261 -9.82 8.41 -11.95
CA VAL A 261 -9.35 9.02 -10.69
C VAL A 261 -10.26 10.18 -10.33
N LYS A 262 -10.78 10.17 -9.12
CA LYS A 262 -11.73 11.15 -8.58
C LYS A 262 -11.18 11.85 -7.34
#